data_28a1dc5d99ac89e92280c115b90e06de
#
_entry.id   28a1dc5d99ac89e92280c115b90e06de
#
_cell.length_a   1.000
_cell.length_b   1.000
_cell.length_c   1.000
_cell.angle_alpha   90.00
_cell.angle_beta   90.00
_cell.angle_gamma   90.00
#
_symmetry.space_group_name_H-M   'P 1'
#
loop_
_entity.id
_entity.type
_entity.pdbx_description
1 polymer ?
#
loop_
_entity_poly.entity_id
_entity_poly.type
_entity_poly.pdbx_seq_one_letter_code
_entity_poly.pdbx_strand_id
1 'polypeptide(L)'
;MENIKIKKLAEKYGIFAKKSLGQNFIFDLNLTDKIASHAKISNQDHLIEIGSGAGSLTFSILKQNPKSLTIIEKDHRCIALLKEMKQYFSNKINTKITIIEGDFLEIDLKEIFDKNYKIISNLPYNIGTKILFLLLEHYQKIDLMILMFQKEVCQRIVAENNSKKYGRIAVMVNFLCQTRYLFDIAASNFTPAPKVESGLVEIIPRERPIFDIDLKLLEKITEIAFNQRRKMLRSSLKPLTKDVNLWLEKAEIAGDLRAENLTLEDFARLVRGIG
;
A
#
# COMPACT_ATOMS: atom_id res chain seq x y z
N MET A 1 -14.45 25.28 10.89
CA MET A 1 -14.48 24.03 11.67
C MET A 1 -13.55 24.20 12.85
N GLU A 2 -14.10 24.27 14.07
CA GLU A 2 -13.31 24.40 15.28
C GLU A 2 -12.38 23.19 15.43
N ASN A 3 -11.14 23.46 15.87
CA ASN A 3 -10.09 22.48 16.04
C ASN A 3 -10.50 21.40 17.04
N ILE A 4 -11.00 20.26 16.55
CA ILE A 4 -11.00 19.06 17.36
C ILE A 4 -9.51 18.75 17.64
N LYS A 5 -9.11 18.86 18.89
CA LYS A 5 -7.77 18.46 19.31
C LYS A 5 -7.73 16.93 19.35
N ILE A 6 -7.48 16.29 18.19
CA ILE A 6 -7.49 14.81 18.02
C ILE A 6 -6.60 14.14 19.07
N LYS A 7 -5.46 14.75 19.40
CA LYS A 7 -4.61 14.23 20.48
C LYS A 7 -5.34 14.15 21.84
N LYS A 8 -6.11 15.20 22.21
CA LYS A 8 -6.92 15.16 23.44
C LYS A 8 -8.03 14.13 23.37
N LEU A 9 -8.60 13.94 22.19
CA LEU A 9 -9.62 12.91 21.98
C LEU A 9 -9.02 11.51 22.12
N ALA A 10 -7.84 11.26 21.55
CA ALA A 10 -7.11 10.01 21.73
C ALA A 10 -6.76 9.75 23.21
N GLU A 11 -6.31 10.78 23.94
CA GLU A 11 -6.06 10.70 25.39
C GLU A 11 -7.33 10.36 26.17
N LYS A 12 -8.48 10.99 25.85
CA LYS A 12 -9.81 10.69 26.46
C LYS A 12 -10.18 9.22 26.36
N TYR A 13 -9.87 8.58 25.21
CA TYR A 13 -10.16 7.17 24.97
C TYR A 13 -9.01 6.22 25.36
N GLY A 14 -7.97 6.72 26.02
CA GLY A 14 -6.82 5.89 26.42
C GLY A 14 -6.07 5.28 25.24
N ILE A 15 -6.08 5.98 24.07
CA ILE A 15 -5.41 5.51 22.87
C ILE A 15 -3.94 5.92 22.94
N PHE A 16 -3.12 4.96 23.32
CA PHE A 16 -1.66 5.05 23.26
C PHE A 16 -1.15 4.02 22.27
N ALA A 17 -0.10 4.37 21.51
CA ALA A 17 0.45 3.49 20.49
C ALA A 17 0.93 2.16 21.10
N LYS A 18 0.48 1.05 20.51
CA LYS A 18 0.91 -0.30 20.88
C LYS A 18 1.97 -0.78 19.88
N LYS A 19 3.16 -1.13 20.38
CA LYS A 19 4.26 -1.64 19.57
C LYS A 19 3.89 -2.95 18.85
N SER A 20 3.08 -3.80 19.50
CA SER A 20 2.58 -5.05 18.91
C SER A 20 1.68 -4.84 17.69
N LEU A 21 1.05 -3.67 17.56
CA LEU A 21 0.24 -3.28 16.41
C LEU A 21 1.01 -2.43 15.39
N GLY A 22 2.30 -2.16 15.62
CA GLY A 22 3.11 -1.32 14.74
C GLY A 22 2.64 0.14 14.66
N GLN A 23 1.93 0.63 15.69
CA GLN A 23 1.29 1.94 15.67
C GLN A 23 2.30 3.08 15.85
N ASN A 24 2.22 4.07 14.97
CA ASN A 24 2.89 5.37 15.04
C ASN A 24 1.86 6.42 14.59
N PHE A 25 1.33 7.20 15.54
CA PHE A 25 0.25 8.15 15.25
C PHE A 25 0.79 9.48 14.76
N ILE A 26 0.12 10.09 13.80
CA ILE A 26 0.34 11.47 13.36
C ILE A 26 -0.74 12.33 14.02
N PHE A 27 -0.36 13.40 14.71
CA PHE A 27 -1.30 14.34 15.31
C PHE A 27 -1.28 15.72 14.63
N ASP A 28 -0.31 15.96 13.75
CA ASP A 28 -0.25 17.20 12.96
C ASP A 28 -1.28 17.14 11.82
N LEU A 29 -2.34 17.94 11.95
CA LEU A 29 -3.40 18.02 10.94
C LEU A 29 -2.93 18.69 9.64
N ASN A 30 -1.92 19.55 9.66
CA ASN A 30 -1.39 20.12 8.43
C ASN A 30 -0.72 19.04 7.58
N LEU A 31 -0.01 18.12 8.23
CA LEU A 31 0.60 16.99 7.53
C LEU A 31 -0.47 16.03 6.98
N THR A 32 -1.49 15.67 7.78
CA THR A 32 -2.54 14.76 7.31
C THR A 32 -3.43 15.41 6.25
N ASP A 33 -3.69 16.72 6.32
CA ASP A 33 -4.36 17.47 5.26
C ASP A 33 -3.55 17.46 3.97
N LYS A 34 -2.20 17.64 4.06
CA LYS A 34 -1.30 17.51 2.91
C LYS A 34 -1.34 16.11 2.30
N ILE A 35 -1.31 15.05 3.13
CA ILE A 35 -1.41 13.66 2.66
C ILE A 35 -2.75 13.45 1.93
N ALA A 36 -3.87 13.82 2.55
CA ALA A 36 -5.19 13.65 1.98
C ALA A 36 -5.38 14.44 0.68
N SER A 37 -4.76 15.62 0.55
CA SER A 37 -4.86 16.46 -0.66
C SER A 37 -4.30 15.79 -1.92
N HIS A 38 -3.32 14.89 -1.79
CA HIS A 38 -2.77 14.15 -2.93
C HIS A 38 -3.80 13.22 -3.58
N ALA A 39 -4.84 12.79 -2.85
CA ALA A 39 -5.90 11.96 -3.41
C ALA A 39 -6.93 12.77 -4.22
N LYS A 40 -6.86 14.11 -4.22
CA LYS A 40 -7.79 14.99 -4.96
C LYS A 40 -9.24 14.52 -4.75
N ILE A 41 -9.65 14.41 -3.49
CA ILE A 41 -10.94 13.87 -3.10
C ILE A 41 -12.06 14.78 -3.58
N SER A 42 -13.08 14.18 -4.19
CA SER A 42 -14.35 14.82 -4.58
C SER A 42 -15.54 14.22 -3.83
N ASN A 43 -16.69 14.86 -3.92
CA ASN A 43 -17.94 14.35 -3.36
C ASN A 43 -18.56 13.16 -4.13
N GLN A 44 -17.88 12.66 -5.17
CA GLN A 44 -18.26 11.44 -5.90
C GLN A 44 -17.41 10.25 -5.51
N ASP A 45 -16.29 10.47 -4.79
CA ASP A 45 -15.31 9.44 -4.50
C ASP A 45 -15.74 8.55 -3.33
N HIS A 46 -15.51 7.27 -3.49
CA HIS A 46 -15.59 6.27 -2.43
C HIS A 46 -14.18 5.99 -1.90
N LEU A 47 -13.98 6.11 -0.60
CA LEU A 47 -12.67 5.93 0.01
C LEU A 47 -12.62 4.74 0.97
N ILE A 48 -11.43 4.16 1.07
CA ILE A 48 -11.07 3.21 2.13
C ILE A 48 -9.86 3.77 2.88
N GLU A 49 -9.90 3.75 4.20
CA GLU A 49 -8.76 3.96 5.09
C GLU A 49 -8.50 2.69 5.89
N ILE A 50 -7.25 2.21 5.86
CA ILE A 50 -6.82 0.98 6.52
C ILE A 50 -5.93 1.36 7.71
N GLY A 51 -6.35 1.02 8.94
CA GLY A 51 -5.61 1.36 10.15
C GLY A 51 -5.63 2.86 10.46
N SER A 52 -6.82 3.38 10.74
CA SER A 52 -7.04 4.80 11.04
C SER A 52 -6.37 5.30 12.33
N GLY A 53 -6.08 4.37 13.27
CA GLY A 53 -5.45 4.67 14.54
C GLY A 53 -6.18 5.77 15.32
N ALA A 54 -5.47 6.86 15.64
CA ALA A 54 -6.05 8.01 16.36
C ALA A 54 -7.00 8.89 15.53
N GLY A 55 -7.22 8.57 14.23
CA GLY A 55 -8.21 9.24 13.38
C GLY A 55 -7.79 10.57 12.79
N SER A 56 -6.52 10.97 12.87
CA SER A 56 -6.09 12.26 12.30
C SER A 56 -6.21 12.30 10.77
N LEU A 57 -5.82 11.23 10.09
CA LEU A 57 -5.96 11.11 8.65
C LEU A 57 -7.43 10.97 8.26
N THR A 58 -8.21 10.19 9.01
CA THR A 58 -9.68 10.10 8.90
C THR A 58 -10.32 11.48 8.93
N PHE A 59 -9.91 12.32 9.88
CA PHE A 59 -10.42 13.70 10.01
C PHE A 59 -10.11 14.54 8.77
N SER A 60 -8.89 14.47 8.26
CA SER A 60 -8.46 15.18 7.06
C SER A 60 -9.18 14.71 5.80
N ILE A 61 -9.48 13.41 5.69
CA ILE A 61 -10.28 12.84 4.60
C ILE A 61 -11.73 13.37 4.69
N LEU A 62 -12.37 13.31 5.87
CA LEU A 62 -13.75 13.74 6.06
C LEU A 62 -13.96 15.24 5.81
N LYS A 63 -12.95 16.07 6.08
CA LYS A 63 -12.99 17.52 5.73
C LYS A 63 -13.18 17.77 4.24
N GLN A 64 -12.78 16.84 3.38
CA GLN A 64 -12.93 16.96 1.92
C GLN A 64 -14.28 16.44 1.41
N ASN A 65 -15.15 15.97 2.33
CA ASN A 65 -16.54 15.58 2.04
C ASN A 65 -16.66 14.54 0.90
N PRO A 66 -16.00 13.37 0.99
CA PRO A 66 -16.16 12.30 0.01
C PRO A 66 -17.59 11.74 0.02
N LYS A 67 -17.98 11.02 -1.03
CA LYS A 67 -19.28 10.33 -1.08
C LYS A 67 -19.41 9.28 0.00
N SER A 68 -18.36 8.49 0.22
CA SER A 68 -18.30 7.56 1.33
C SER A 68 -16.86 7.36 1.82
N LEU A 69 -16.74 6.99 3.09
CA LEU A 69 -15.49 6.55 3.70
C LEU A 69 -15.73 5.25 4.47
N THR A 70 -15.07 4.18 4.06
CA THR A 70 -14.99 2.93 4.81
C THR A 70 -13.68 2.90 5.57
N ILE A 71 -13.76 2.76 6.89
CA ILE A 71 -12.62 2.74 7.81
C ILE A 71 -12.50 1.33 8.36
N ILE A 72 -11.33 0.71 8.19
CA ILE A 72 -11.04 -0.64 8.69
C ILE A 72 -9.98 -0.50 9.78
N GLU A 73 -10.32 -0.86 11.02
CA GLU A 73 -9.45 -0.68 12.17
C GLU A 73 -9.48 -1.91 13.08
N LYS A 74 -8.31 -2.43 13.42
CA LYS A 74 -8.15 -3.60 14.28
C LYS A 74 -8.19 -3.27 15.78
N ASP A 75 -7.75 -2.08 16.15
CA ASP A 75 -7.68 -1.67 17.54
C ASP A 75 -9.05 -1.19 18.04
N HIS A 76 -9.75 -2.02 18.81
CA HIS A 76 -11.07 -1.72 19.39
C HIS A 76 -11.12 -0.39 20.16
N ARG A 77 -10.00 0.08 20.75
CA ARG A 77 -9.95 1.37 21.46
C ARG A 77 -10.18 2.53 20.49
N CYS A 78 -9.69 2.41 19.25
CA CYS A 78 -9.85 3.42 18.23
C CYS A 78 -11.29 3.47 17.71
N ILE A 79 -12.04 2.37 17.77
CA ILE A 79 -13.43 2.30 17.29
C ILE A 79 -14.34 3.28 18.04
N ALA A 80 -14.18 3.42 19.36
CA ALA A 80 -14.99 4.37 20.14
C ALA A 80 -14.73 5.82 19.71
N LEU A 81 -13.46 6.20 19.50
CA LEU A 81 -13.08 7.50 18.96
C LEU A 81 -13.65 7.74 17.56
N LEU A 82 -13.57 6.76 16.69
CA LEU A 82 -14.09 6.85 15.32
C LEU A 82 -15.62 7.01 15.30
N LYS A 83 -16.34 6.36 16.22
CA LYS A 83 -17.79 6.54 16.37
C LYS A 83 -18.14 7.97 16.84
N GLU A 84 -17.39 8.56 17.79
CA GLU A 84 -17.57 9.95 18.18
C GLU A 84 -17.26 10.90 17.01
N MET A 85 -16.21 10.63 16.23
CA MET A 85 -15.88 11.39 15.03
C MET A 85 -16.99 11.28 13.96
N LYS A 86 -17.52 10.07 13.71
CA LYS A 86 -18.65 9.85 12.83
C LYS A 86 -19.86 10.70 13.26
N GLN A 87 -20.20 10.70 14.54
CA GLN A 87 -21.31 11.52 15.08
C GLN A 87 -21.04 13.01 14.88
N TYR A 88 -19.81 13.49 15.10
CA TYR A 88 -19.44 14.88 14.88
C TYR A 88 -19.64 15.34 13.42
N PHE A 89 -19.34 14.46 12.48
CA PHE A 89 -19.48 14.79 11.05
C PHE A 89 -20.89 14.55 10.49
N SER A 90 -21.73 13.71 11.11
CA SER A 90 -23.05 13.31 10.60
C SER A 90 -23.98 14.47 10.24
N ASN A 91 -23.87 15.59 10.95
CA ASN A 91 -24.69 16.80 10.70
C ASN A 91 -23.94 17.90 9.91
N LYS A 92 -22.73 17.62 9.44
CA LYS A 92 -21.86 18.62 8.81
C LYS A 92 -21.52 18.33 7.36
N ILE A 93 -21.56 17.06 7.00
CA ILE A 93 -21.21 16.57 5.66
C ILE A 93 -22.15 15.43 5.25
N ASN A 94 -22.25 15.19 3.94
CA ASN A 94 -23.11 14.13 3.40
C ASN A 94 -22.38 12.79 3.19
N THR A 95 -21.19 12.63 3.75
CA THR A 95 -20.38 11.41 3.60
C THR A 95 -21.01 10.22 4.35
N LYS A 96 -21.23 9.11 3.64
CA LYS A 96 -21.57 7.83 4.27
C LYS A 96 -20.34 7.25 4.94
N ILE A 97 -20.30 7.24 6.28
CA ILE A 97 -19.17 6.70 7.06
C ILE A 97 -19.52 5.27 7.53
N THR A 98 -18.70 4.30 7.13
CA THR A 98 -18.76 2.91 7.58
C THR A 98 -17.50 2.60 8.39
N ILE A 99 -17.65 1.99 9.56
CA ILE A 99 -16.54 1.58 10.43
C ILE A 99 -16.62 0.06 10.55
N ILE A 100 -15.54 -0.61 10.18
CA ILE A 100 -15.37 -2.06 10.25
C ILE A 100 -14.28 -2.33 11.28
N GLU A 101 -14.65 -2.97 12.39
CA GLU A 101 -13.69 -3.46 13.38
C GLU A 101 -13.15 -4.81 12.93
N GLY A 102 -11.85 -4.89 12.64
CA GLY A 102 -11.22 -6.14 12.19
C GLY A 102 -9.81 -5.96 11.64
N ASP A 103 -9.15 -7.10 11.48
CA ASP A 103 -7.85 -7.14 10.79
C ASP A 103 -8.07 -7.15 9.28
N PHE A 104 -7.51 -6.16 8.57
CA PHE A 104 -7.60 -6.07 7.12
C PHE A 104 -7.09 -7.34 6.42
N LEU A 105 -6.13 -8.05 7.02
CA LEU A 105 -5.55 -9.28 6.46
C LEU A 105 -6.52 -10.50 6.56
N GLU A 106 -7.59 -10.39 7.34
CA GLU A 106 -8.55 -11.48 7.60
C GLU A 106 -9.95 -11.19 7.03
N ILE A 107 -10.20 -9.96 6.54
CA ILE A 107 -11.49 -9.55 5.98
C ILE A 107 -11.63 -10.09 4.56
N ASP A 108 -12.83 -10.57 4.19
CA ASP A 108 -13.14 -10.88 2.80
C ASP A 108 -13.24 -9.59 1.98
N LEU A 109 -12.21 -9.30 1.22
CA LEU A 109 -12.12 -8.09 0.41
C LEU A 109 -13.13 -8.05 -0.74
N LYS A 110 -13.70 -9.18 -1.15
CA LYS A 110 -14.75 -9.22 -2.18
C LYS A 110 -16.03 -8.51 -1.73
N GLU A 111 -16.32 -8.55 -0.42
CA GLU A 111 -17.47 -7.85 0.15
C GLU A 111 -17.23 -6.34 0.24
N ILE A 112 -15.95 -5.90 0.29
CA ILE A 112 -15.57 -4.49 0.41
C ILE A 112 -15.48 -3.83 -0.97
N PHE A 113 -14.85 -4.52 -1.95
CA PHE A 113 -14.60 -3.97 -3.29
C PHE A 113 -15.80 -4.14 -4.24
N ASP A 114 -16.99 -3.65 -3.83
CA ASP A 114 -18.24 -3.68 -4.60
C ASP A 114 -18.27 -2.63 -5.75
N LYS A 115 -17.41 -1.62 -5.68
CA LYS A 115 -17.26 -0.52 -6.63
C LYS A 115 -15.80 -0.07 -6.72
N ASN A 116 -15.53 1.06 -7.35
CA ASN A 116 -14.20 1.64 -7.39
C ASN A 116 -13.94 2.49 -6.14
N TYR A 117 -12.70 2.43 -5.65
CA TYR A 117 -12.26 3.12 -4.44
C TYR A 117 -10.93 3.85 -4.62
N LYS A 118 -10.79 4.98 -3.95
CA LYS A 118 -9.47 5.54 -3.61
C LYS A 118 -9.07 5.06 -2.21
N ILE A 119 -7.81 4.71 -2.03
CA ILE A 119 -7.29 4.23 -0.74
C ILE A 119 -6.29 5.25 -0.22
N ILE A 120 -6.46 5.69 1.01
CA ILE A 120 -5.54 6.60 1.68
C ILE A 120 -5.22 5.99 3.05
N SER A 121 -3.95 5.74 3.33
CA SER A 121 -3.61 5.07 4.59
C SER A 121 -2.18 5.33 5.06
N ASN A 122 -2.05 5.47 6.38
CA ASN A 122 -0.78 5.34 7.08
C ASN A 122 -0.64 3.88 7.54
N LEU A 123 -0.07 3.02 6.71
CA LEU A 123 -0.03 1.58 6.95
C LEU A 123 0.91 1.20 8.10
N PRO A 124 0.53 0.23 8.97
CA PRO A 124 1.44 -0.33 9.96
C PRO A 124 2.68 -0.95 9.28
N TYR A 125 3.89 -0.59 9.75
CA TYR A 125 5.13 -0.94 9.05
C TYR A 125 5.39 -2.45 8.94
N ASN A 126 4.94 -3.22 9.93
CA ASN A 126 5.14 -4.67 9.97
C ASN A 126 4.30 -5.46 8.95
N ILE A 127 3.19 -4.90 8.49
CA ILE A 127 2.24 -5.58 7.58
C ILE A 127 1.95 -4.77 6.30
N GLY A 128 2.47 -3.55 6.17
CA GLY A 128 2.15 -2.66 5.05
C GLY A 128 2.41 -3.28 3.68
N THR A 129 3.51 -4.02 3.52
CA THR A 129 3.81 -4.72 2.25
C THR A 129 2.80 -5.85 1.98
N LYS A 130 2.36 -6.59 3.00
CA LYS A 130 1.33 -7.64 2.83
C LYS A 130 0.00 -7.02 2.40
N ILE A 131 -0.39 -5.91 3.03
CA ILE A 131 -1.59 -5.15 2.65
C ILE A 131 -1.50 -4.71 1.20
N LEU A 132 -0.35 -4.16 0.77
CA LEU A 132 -0.16 -3.74 -0.61
C LEU A 132 -0.36 -4.90 -1.60
N PHE A 133 0.21 -6.09 -1.34
CA PHE A 133 0.01 -7.25 -2.21
C PHE A 133 -1.46 -7.68 -2.28
N LEU A 134 -2.19 -7.68 -1.16
CA LEU A 134 -3.63 -7.94 -1.16
C LEU A 134 -4.42 -6.89 -1.96
N LEU A 135 -4.05 -5.61 -1.86
CA LEU A 135 -4.68 -4.55 -2.66
C LEU A 135 -4.42 -4.75 -4.16
N LEU A 136 -3.24 -5.23 -4.55
CA LEU A 136 -2.93 -5.53 -5.94
C LEU A 136 -3.79 -6.67 -6.52
N GLU A 137 -4.27 -7.61 -5.71
CA GLU A 137 -5.22 -8.64 -6.17
C GLU A 137 -6.57 -8.03 -6.60
N HIS A 138 -6.89 -6.83 -6.09
CA HIS A 138 -8.11 -6.09 -6.37
C HIS A 138 -7.87 -4.79 -7.16
N TYR A 139 -6.72 -4.65 -7.82
CA TYR A 139 -6.28 -3.40 -8.46
C TYR A 139 -7.33 -2.80 -9.41
N GLN A 140 -8.13 -3.63 -10.08
CA GLN A 140 -9.20 -3.20 -11.00
C GLN A 140 -10.37 -2.47 -10.33
N LYS A 141 -10.47 -2.56 -8.99
CA LYS A 141 -11.47 -1.86 -8.16
C LYS A 141 -10.87 -0.68 -7.40
N ILE A 142 -9.67 -0.28 -7.77
CA ILE A 142 -8.94 0.80 -7.12
C ILE A 142 -8.56 1.84 -8.17
N ASP A 143 -9.00 3.09 -7.96
CA ASP A 143 -8.66 4.21 -8.85
C ASP A 143 -7.31 4.84 -8.47
N LEU A 144 -6.99 4.85 -7.17
CA LEU A 144 -5.81 5.52 -6.63
C LEU A 144 -5.47 4.97 -5.24
N MET A 145 -4.19 4.82 -4.96
CA MET A 145 -3.69 4.57 -3.60
C MET A 145 -2.68 5.66 -3.21
N ILE A 146 -2.90 6.32 -2.08
CA ILE A 146 -1.96 7.21 -1.40
C ILE A 146 -1.56 6.53 -0.11
N LEU A 147 -0.40 5.90 -0.12
CA LEU A 147 0.03 5.01 0.95
C LEU A 147 1.33 5.49 1.58
N MET A 148 1.37 5.43 2.90
CA MET A 148 2.57 5.69 3.68
C MET A 148 3.23 4.38 4.12
N PHE A 149 4.55 4.33 3.94
CA PHE A 149 5.40 3.23 4.39
C PHE A 149 6.69 3.79 5.00
N GLN A 150 7.54 2.91 5.52
CA GLN A 150 8.93 3.25 5.77
C GLN A 150 9.58 3.74 4.46
N LYS A 151 10.42 4.75 4.54
CA LYS A 151 11.11 5.37 3.37
C LYS A 151 11.76 4.34 2.45
N GLU A 152 12.42 3.33 3.02
CA GLU A 152 13.05 2.27 2.23
C GLU A 152 12.03 1.47 1.43
N VAL A 153 10.85 1.17 2.00
CA VAL A 153 9.78 0.45 1.29
C VAL A 153 9.24 1.29 0.14
N CYS A 154 9.00 2.59 0.36
CA CYS A 154 8.60 3.51 -0.70
C CYS A 154 9.60 3.54 -1.85
N GLN A 155 10.91 3.62 -1.52
CA GLN A 155 11.99 3.60 -2.52
C GLN A 155 12.05 2.28 -3.29
N ARG A 156 11.69 1.15 -2.65
CA ARG A 156 11.58 -0.15 -3.32
C ARG A 156 10.38 -0.23 -4.25
N ILE A 157 9.25 0.37 -3.88
CA ILE A 157 8.03 0.37 -4.71
C ILE A 157 8.26 1.09 -6.04
N VAL A 158 8.94 2.23 -6.02
CA VAL A 158 9.20 3.06 -7.21
C VAL A 158 10.54 2.75 -7.89
N ALA A 159 11.26 1.70 -7.45
CA ALA A 159 12.59 1.40 -7.96
C ALA A 159 12.54 0.89 -9.41
N GLU A 160 13.50 1.32 -10.20
CA GLU A 160 13.76 0.83 -11.55
C GLU A 160 14.82 -0.28 -11.54
N ASN A 161 14.84 -1.12 -12.57
CA ASN A 161 15.85 -2.16 -12.74
C ASN A 161 17.29 -1.57 -12.73
N ASN A 162 18.26 -2.41 -12.41
CA ASN A 162 19.66 -2.03 -12.18
C ASN A 162 19.91 -1.14 -10.94
N SER A 163 18.88 -0.88 -10.11
CA SER A 163 19.05 -0.18 -8.84
C SER A 163 19.16 -1.15 -7.67
N LYS A 164 19.90 -0.75 -6.62
CA LYS A 164 20.01 -1.55 -5.38
C LYS A 164 18.65 -1.74 -4.65
N LYS A 165 17.65 -0.93 -4.95
CA LYS A 165 16.32 -0.98 -4.32
C LYS A 165 15.34 -1.84 -5.12
N TYR A 166 15.64 -2.14 -6.38
CA TYR A 166 14.78 -2.96 -7.21
C TYR A 166 14.61 -4.37 -6.66
N GLY A 167 13.40 -4.88 -6.71
CA GLY A 167 13.05 -6.19 -6.16
C GLY A 167 11.62 -6.61 -6.48
N ARG A 168 11.17 -7.73 -5.91
CA ARG A 168 9.84 -8.31 -6.13
C ARG A 168 8.72 -7.26 -6.05
N ILE A 169 8.76 -6.39 -5.04
CA ILE A 169 7.71 -5.36 -4.85
C ILE A 169 7.66 -4.37 -6.02
N ALA A 170 8.83 -3.93 -6.52
CA ALA A 170 8.89 -3.05 -7.67
C ALA A 170 8.28 -3.71 -8.92
N VAL A 171 8.67 -4.96 -9.20
CA VAL A 171 8.15 -5.71 -10.37
C VAL A 171 6.64 -5.85 -10.27
N MET A 172 6.12 -6.40 -9.18
CA MET A 172 4.67 -6.67 -9.02
C MET A 172 3.83 -5.39 -9.09
N VAL A 173 4.26 -4.32 -8.40
CA VAL A 173 3.51 -3.06 -8.39
C VAL A 173 3.55 -2.40 -9.76
N ASN A 174 4.74 -2.26 -10.38
CA ASN A 174 4.87 -1.52 -11.64
C ASN A 174 4.31 -2.30 -12.84
N PHE A 175 4.10 -3.61 -12.69
CA PHE A 175 3.40 -4.41 -13.69
C PHE A 175 1.90 -4.04 -13.78
N LEU A 176 1.28 -3.75 -12.64
CA LEU A 176 -0.14 -3.46 -12.50
C LEU A 176 -0.47 -1.97 -12.39
N CYS A 177 0.50 -1.15 -11.95
CA CYS A 177 0.28 0.24 -11.56
C CYS A 177 1.37 1.16 -12.12
N GLN A 178 1.07 2.46 -12.14
CA GLN A 178 2.07 3.53 -12.20
C GLN A 178 2.38 3.98 -10.78
N THR A 179 3.64 4.29 -10.50
CA THR A 179 4.06 4.67 -9.15
C THR A 179 4.81 5.99 -9.15
N ARG A 180 4.63 6.77 -8.08
CA ARG A 180 5.35 8.01 -7.87
C ARG A 180 5.69 8.18 -6.39
N TYR A 181 6.96 8.47 -6.09
CA TYR A 181 7.38 8.90 -4.76
C TYR A 181 6.97 10.36 -4.58
N LEU A 182 6.22 10.66 -3.51
CA LEU A 182 5.71 12.02 -3.30
C LEU A 182 6.65 12.85 -2.44
N PHE A 183 6.86 12.44 -1.18
CA PHE A 183 7.78 13.14 -0.26
C PHE A 183 8.15 12.29 0.96
N ASP A 184 9.21 12.71 1.64
CA ASP A 184 9.65 12.15 2.91
C ASP A 184 8.86 12.73 4.09
N ILE A 185 8.65 11.90 5.11
CA ILE A 185 8.00 12.28 6.37
C ILE A 185 8.97 11.96 7.51
N ALA A 186 9.43 12.99 8.20
CA ALA A 186 10.38 12.86 9.29
C ALA A 186 9.77 12.06 10.45
N ALA A 187 10.60 11.26 11.13
CA ALA A 187 10.19 10.45 12.27
C ALA A 187 9.58 11.29 13.41
N SER A 188 9.99 12.56 13.55
CA SER A 188 9.46 13.50 14.55
C SER A 188 7.97 13.84 14.39
N ASN A 189 7.37 13.58 13.22
CA ASN A 189 5.93 13.78 12.99
C ASN A 189 5.05 12.71 13.62
N PHE A 190 5.66 11.66 14.16
CA PHE A 190 4.93 10.53 14.73
C PHE A 190 5.04 10.47 16.26
N THR A 191 4.03 9.88 16.88
CA THR A 191 3.99 9.58 18.32
C THR A 191 3.63 8.09 18.53
N PRO A 192 4.55 7.25 19.03
CA PRO A 192 5.98 7.55 19.23
C PRO A 192 6.72 7.72 17.92
N ALA A 193 7.88 8.38 17.94
CA ALA A 193 8.73 8.50 16.77
C ALA A 193 9.28 7.12 16.37
N PRO A 194 9.13 6.68 15.10
CA PRO A 194 9.74 5.45 14.60
C PRO A 194 11.26 5.61 14.49
N LYS A 195 11.98 4.50 14.36
CA LYS A 195 13.44 4.50 14.21
C LYS A 195 13.93 4.98 12.84
N VAL A 196 13.04 5.03 11.86
CA VAL A 196 13.33 5.35 10.45
C VAL A 196 12.33 6.37 9.93
N GLU A 197 12.73 7.15 8.94
CA GLU A 197 11.83 8.03 8.21
C GLU A 197 10.77 7.24 7.45
N SER A 198 9.65 7.90 7.19
CA SER A 198 8.59 7.40 6.33
C SER A 198 8.63 8.11 4.97
N GLY A 199 7.92 7.56 4.02
CA GLY A 199 7.66 8.19 2.75
C GLY A 199 6.21 8.01 2.36
N LEU A 200 5.76 8.85 1.45
CA LEU A 200 4.45 8.77 0.84
C LEU A 200 4.60 8.40 -0.63
N VAL A 201 3.83 7.42 -1.08
CA VAL A 201 3.78 7.00 -2.48
C VAL A 201 2.37 7.11 -3.02
N GLU A 202 2.30 7.52 -4.27
CA GLU A 202 1.11 7.46 -5.10
C GLU A 202 1.22 6.23 -6.00
N ILE A 203 0.17 5.43 -6.05
CA ILE A 203 0.08 4.21 -6.86
C ILE A 203 -1.24 4.28 -7.61
N ILE A 204 -1.16 4.34 -8.94
CA ILE A 204 -2.33 4.44 -9.84
C ILE A 204 -2.44 3.12 -10.61
N PRO A 205 -3.44 2.30 -10.34
CA PRO A 205 -3.67 1.09 -11.11
C PRO A 205 -3.89 1.38 -12.60
N ARG A 206 -3.40 0.48 -13.45
CA ARG A 206 -3.62 0.51 -14.89
C ARG A 206 -4.95 -0.17 -15.20
N GLU A 207 -5.61 0.20 -16.27
CA GLU A 207 -6.81 -0.52 -16.77
C GLU A 207 -6.50 -2.00 -17.07
N ARG A 208 -5.28 -2.25 -17.59
CA ARG A 208 -4.75 -3.58 -17.87
C ARG A 208 -3.30 -3.67 -17.41
N PRO A 209 -2.81 -4.86 -17.06
CA PRO A 209 -1.39 -5.09 -16.84
C PRO A 209 -0.57 -4.62 -18.03
N ILE A 210 0.69 -4.22 -17.80
CA ILE A 210 1.58 -3.74 -18.89
C ILE A 210 1.82 -4.82 -19.95
N PHE A 211 1.73 -6.09 -19.59
CA PHE A 211 1.76 -7.25 -20.48
C PHE A 211 0.68 -8.25 -20.06
N ASP A 212 0.07 -8.92 -21.06
CA ASP A 212 -0.90 -10.00 -20.81
C ASP A 212 -0.13 -11.30 -20.54
N ILE A 213 -0.10 -11.69 -19.27
CA ILE A 213 0.60 -12.87 -18.74
C ILE A 213 -0.09 -13.41 -17.50
N ASP A 214 0.26 -14.62 -17.08
CA ASP A 214 -0.15 -15.18 -15.80
C ASP A 214 0.55 -14.45 -14.61
N LEU A 215 -0.21 -13.65 -13.89
CA LEU A 215 0.29 -12.87 -12.74
C LEU A 215 0.70 -13.76 -11.57
N LYS A 216 0.08 -14.93 -11.37
CA LYS A 216 0.46 -15.88 -10.31
C LYS A 216 1.83 -16.48 -10.61
N LEU A 217 2.06 -16.77 -11.88
CA LEU A 217 3.36 -17.26 -12.30
C LEU A 217 4.44 -16.19 -12.22
N LEU A 218 4.13 -14.93 -12.58
CA LEU A 218 5.02 -13.78 -12.36
C LEU A 218 5.39 -13.64 -10.88
N GLU A 219 4.41 -13.74 -9.99
CA GLU A 219 4.63 -13.67 -8.55
C GLU A 219 5.60 -14.75 -8.08
N LYS A 220 5.38 -16.01 -8.51
CA LYS A 220 6.25 -17.13 -8.18
C LYS A 220 7.66 -16.97 -8.72
N ILE A 221 7.81 -16.53 -9.98
CA ILE A 221 9.12 -16.28 -10.60
C ILE A 221 9.87 -15.18 -9.83
N THR A 222 9.21 -14.05 -9.56
CA THR A 222 9.83 -12.93 -8.85
C THR A 222 10.21 -13.29 -7.42
N GLU A 223 9.38 -14.04 -6.71
CA GLU A 223 9.71 -14.54 -5.36
C GLU A 223 10.99 -15.36 -5.38
N ILE A 224 11.09 -16.35 -6.25
CA ILE A 224 12.24 -17.24 -6.33
C ILE A 224 13.49 -16.49 -6.82
N ALA A 225 13.37 -15.66 -7.83
CA ALA A 225 14.48 -14.90 -8.38
C ALA A 225 15.11 -13.93 -7.37
N PHE A 226 14.27 -13.22 -6.60
CA PHE A 226 14.74 -12.25 -5.60
C PHE A 226 15.10 -12.85 -4.24
N ASN A 227 14.68 -14.08 -3.91
CA ASN A 227 15.13 -14.77 -2.69
C ASN A 227 16.64 -15.07 -2.71
N GLN A 228 17.24 -15.18 -3.89
CA GLN A 228 18.66 -15.43 -4.08
C GLN A 228 19.34 -14.28 -4.85
N ARG A 229 19.15 -13.06 -4.39
CA ARG A 229 19.49 -11.81 -5.07
C ARG A 229 20.93 -11.75 -5.63
N ARG A 230 21.90 -12.41 -4.99
CA ARG A 230 23.29 -12.40 -5.42
C ARG A 230 23.62 -13.48 -6.45
N LYS A 231 22.72 -14.42 -6.73
CA LYS A 231 22.93 -15.48 -7.70
C LYS A 231 22.49 -15.07 -9.10
N MET A 232 23.15 -15.64 -10.11
CA MET A 232 22.76 -15.55 -11.51
C MET A 232 21.44 -16.27 -11.74
N LEU A 233 20.65 -15.86 -12.75
CA LEU A 233 19.34 -16.43 -13.08
C LEU A 233 19.39 -17.93 -13.32
N ARG A 234 20.42 -18.42 -14.05
CA ARG A 234 20.63 -19.86 -14.27
C ARG A 234 20.74 -20.68 -12.99
N SER A 235 21.06 -20.03 -11.86
CA SER A 235 21.14 -20.69 -10.55
C SER A 235 19.94 -20.42 -9.68
N SER A 236 19.42 -19.18 -9.66
CA SER A 236 18.30 -18.79 -8.80
C SER A 236 16.96 -19.39 -9.25
N LEU A 237 16.78 -19.61 -10.58
CA LEU A 237 15.53 -20.12 -11.13
C LEU A 237 15.46 -21.67 -11.22
N LYS A 238 16.52 -22.40 -10.84
CA LYS A 238 16.51 -23.87 -10.81
C LYS A 238 15.32 -24.52 -10.07
N PRO A 239 14.75 -23.93 -9.00
CA PRO A 239 13.58 -24.52 -8.34
C PRO A 239 12.31 -24.57 -9.20
N LEU A 240 12.25 -23.80 -10.30
CA LEU A 240 11.07 -23.71 -11.17
C LEU A 240 11.07 -24.73 -12.30
N THR A 241 12.23 -25.12 -12.81
CA THR A 241 12.35 -26.08 -13.93
C THR A 241 13.70 -26.78 -13.92
N LYS A 242 13.74 -28.01 -14.46
CA LYS A 242 14.98 -28.78 -14.65
C LYS A 242 15.85 -28.17 -15.77
N ASP A 243 15.25 -27.60 -16.80
CA ASP A 243 15.92 -27.08 -17.98
C ASP A 243 15.99 -25.55 -18.00
N VAL A 244 16.55 -24.96 -16.93
CA VAL A 244 16.66 -23.50 -16.78
C VAL A 244 17.36 -22.83 -17.95
N ASN A 245 18.41 -23.44 -18.50
CA ASN A 245 19.17 -22.86 -19.60
C ASN A 245 18.32 -22.76 -20.87
N LEU A 246 17.58 -23.83 -21.22
CA LEU A 246 16.67 -23.83 -22.36
C LEU A 246 15.53 -22.82 -22.16
N TRP A 247 15.00 -22.70 -20.94
CA TRP A 247 13.98 -21.71 -20.61
C TRP A 247 14.50 -20.27 -20.79
N LEU A 248 15.69 -19.96 -20.29
CA LEU A 248 16.32 -18.64 -20.44
C LEU A 248 16.64 -18.33 -21.89
N GLU A 249 17.08 -19.31 -22.67
CA GLU A 249 17.31 -19.18 -24.13
C GLU A 249 16.00 -18.84 -24.87
N LYS A 250 14.91 -19.59 -24.63
CA LYS A 250 13.59 -19.29 -25.19
C LYS A 250 13.06 -17.91 -24.81
N ALA A 251 13.38 -17.44 -23.60
CA ALA A 251 13.03 -16.10 -23.14
C ALA A 251 13.97 -15.01 -23.67
N GLU A 252 15.04 -15.36 -24.41
CA GLU A 252 16.08 -14.46 -24.89
C GLU A 252 16.76 -13.68 -23.75
N ILE A 253 17.06 -14.35 -22.63
CA ILE A 253 17.65 -13.76 -21.42
C ILE A 253 18.99 -14.45 -21.12
N ALA A 254 20.04 -13.67 -20.96
CA ALA A 254 21.35 -14.18 -20.58
C ALA A 254 21.32 -14.78 -19.15
N GLY A 255 21.76 -16.04 -19.01
CA GLY A 255 21.66 -16.78 -17.75
C GLY A 255 22.61 -16.30 -16.64
N ASP A 256 23.59 -15.47 -16.97
CA ASP A 256 24.53 -14.83 -16.03
C ASP A 256 24.00 -13.51 -15.43
N LEU A 257 22.90 -12.96 -15.97
CA LEU A 257 22.21 -11.84 -15.36
C LEU A 257 21.66 -12.23 -13.97
N ARG A 258 21.40 -11.20 -13.16
CA ARG A 258 20.68 -11.33 -11.89
C ARG A 258 19.27 -10.77 -12.02
N ALA A 259 18.37 -11.15 -11.09
CA ALA A 259 17.00 -10.66 -11.09
C ALA A 259 16.87 -9.13 -11.10
N GLU A 260 17.82 -8.42 -10.46
CA GLU A 260 17.83 -6.95 -10.43
C GLU A 260 18.17 -6.29 -11.76
N ASN A 261 18.71 -7.03 -12.72
CA ASN A 261 19.02 -6.52 -14.06
C ASN A 261 17.82 -6.58 -15.00
N LEU A 262 16.82 -7.41 -14.70
CA LEU A 262 15.69 -7.67 -15.58
C LEU A 262 14.72 -6.49 -15.61
N THR A 263 14.27 -6.17 -16.81
CA THR A 263 13.15 -5.26 -17.07
C THR A 263 11.80 -5.95 -16.80
N LEU A 264 10.71 -5.21 -16.80
CA LEU A 264 9.36 -5.78 -16.72
C LEU A 264 9.05 -6.68 -17.93
N GLU A 265 9.58 -6.31 -19.12
CA GLU A 265 9.45 -7.10 -20.33
C GLU A 265 10.20 -8.44 -20.24
N ASP A 266 11.42 -8.43 -19.65
CA ASP A 266 12.17 -9.67 -19.43
C ASP A 266 11.41 -10.61 -18.49
N PHE A 267 10.79 -10.10 -17.43
CA PHE A 267 9.92 -10.91 -16.57
C PHE A 267 8.69 -11.45 -17.33
N ALA A 268 8.10 -10.67 -18.23
CA ALA A 268 7.01 -11.15 -19.08
C ALA A 268 7.46 -12.28 -20.02
N ARG A 269 8.65 -12.17 -20.62
CA ARG A 269 9.25 -13.22 -21.46
C ARG A 269 9.52 -14.49 -20.64
N LEU A 270 10.01 -14.38 -19.39
CA LEU A 270 10.16 -15.52 -18.49
C LEU A 270 8.82 -16.23 -18.24
N VAL A 271 7.75 -15.46 -17.98
CA VAL A 271 6.42 -16.05 -17.76
C VAL A 271 5.92 -16.80 -19.01
N ARG A 272 6.09 -16.22 -20.20
CA ARG A 272 5.65 -16.84 -21.48
C ARG A 272 6.49 -18.05 -21.88
N GLY A 273 7.77 -18.07 -21.51
CA GLY A 273 8.72 -19.11 -21.91
C GLY A 273 8.72 -20.37 -21.04
N ILE A 274 8.04 -20.37 -19.90
CA ILE A 274 7.93 -21.52 -19.00
C ILE A 274 6.78 -22.41 -19.48
N GLY A 275 7.01 -23.24 -20.44
CA GLY A 275 6.04 -24.18 -21.01
C GLY A 275 6.73 -25.47 -21.40
#